data_bc47bcc0266312766b3ebb9b27954f85
#
_entry.id   bc47bcc0266312766b3ebb9b27954f85
#
_cell.length_a   1.000
_cell.length_b   1.000
_cell.length_c   1.000
_cell.angle_alpha   90.00
_cell.angle_beta   90.00
_cell.angle_gamma   90.00
#
_symmetry.space_group_name_H-M   'P 1'
#
loop_
_entity.id
_entity.type
_entity.pdbx_description
1 polymer ?
#
loop_
_entity_poly.entity_id
_entity_poly.type
_entity_poly.pdbx_seq_one_letter_code
_entity_poly.pdbx_strand_id
1 'polypeptide(L)'
;QGVALIVDEIYLALTYDGGEHSAARWDDVFVVNSFSKYFLMTGWRLGWLLAPAWAMADLERLAQNLFLAAPTPAQHAALAAFSPATLAELETRKTELRARRDFLLPALHERGFLIPTQPQGAFYLYADCQAHADDSYGFARALLEQAGVAVTPGIDFGQHQPQRYLRVA
;
A
#
# COMPACT_ATOMS: atom_id res chain seq x y z
N GLN A 1 12.36 22.08 -14.02
CA GLN A 1 13.62 21.29 -14.01
C GLN A 1 13.56 20.08 -14.97
N GLY A 2 12.50 19.88 -15.77
CA GLY A 2 12.39 18.80 -16.74
C GLY A 2 12.26 17.39 -16.17
N VAL A 3 11.86 17.25 -14.89
CA VAL A 3 11.63 15.97 -14.23
C VAL A 3 10.14 15.67 -14.21
N ALA A 4 9.74 14.50 -14.74
CA ALA A 4 8.37 14.02 -14.60
C ALA A 4 8.15 13.47 -13.16
N LEU A 5 7.02 13.84 -12.55
CA LEU A 5 6.63 13.34 -11.23
C LEU A 5 5.55 12.28 -11.40
N ILE A 6 5.80 11.09 -10.84
CA ILE A 6 4.82 10.01 -10.73
C ILE A 6 4.53 9.80 -9.25
N VAL A 7 3.27 9.90 -8.86
CA VAL A 7 2.82 9.70 -7.47
C VAL A 7 1.96 8.44 -7.41
N ASP A 8 2.39 7.48 -6.61
CA ASP A 8 1.60 6.27 -6.33
C ASP A 8 0.69 6.54 -5.12
N GLU A 9 -0.61 6.62 -5.38
CA GLU A 9 -1.65 6.90 -4.38
C GLU A 9 -2.46 5.66 -3.97
N ILE A 10 -1.93 4.46 -4.22
CA ILE A 10 -2.64 3.21 -3.94
C ILE A 10 -3.17 3.09 -2.50
N TYR A 11 -2.51 3.77 -1.54
CA TYR A 11 -2.90 3.80 -0.13
C TYR A 11 -3.58 5.09 0.32
N LEU A 12 -3.81 6.08 -0.56
CA LEU A 12 -4.34 7.37 -0.17
C LEU A 12 -5.68 7.25 0.59
N ALA A 13 -6.62 6.47 0.07
CA ALA A 13 -7.92 6.24 0.71
C ALA A 13 -7.84 5.46 2.05
N LEU A 14 -6.69 4.87 2.38
CA LEU A 14 -6.41 4.22 3.67
C LEU A 14 -5.64 5.13 4.65
N THR A 15 -5.67 6.45 4.47
CA THR A 15 -5.12 7.40 5.43
C THR A 15 -6.06 7.54 6.63
N TYR A 16 -5.50 7.43 7.84
CA TYR A 16 -6.27 7.45 9.10
C TYR A 16 -6.26 8.83 9.77
N ASP A 17 -5.08 9.45 9.77
CA ASP A 17 -4.79 10.68 10.51
C ASP A 17 -4.36 11.75 9.51
N GLY A 18 -5.23 12.70 9.25
CA GLY A 18 -5.00 13.77 8.30
C GLY A 18 -5.92 13.71 7.07
N GLY A 19 -5.84 14.73 6.24
CA GLY A 19 -6.65 14.82 5.02
C GLY A 19 -6.07 13.99 3.87
N GLU A 20 -6.94 13.47 3.04
CA GLU A 20 -6.55 12.89 1.77
C GLU A 20 -6.17 14.03 0.80
N HIS A 21 -4.89 14.13 0.47
CA HIS A 21 -4.37 15.14 -0.45
C HIS A 21 -3.83 14.48 -1.71
N SER A 22 -4.69 14.36 -2.72
CA SER A 22 -4.29 13.82 -4.01
C SER A 22 -3.42 14.80 -4.80
N ALA A 23 -2.40 14.26 -5.45
CA ALA A 23 -1.59 14.97 -6.43
C ALA A 23 -2.36 15.24 -7.75
N ALA A 24 -3.54 14.66 -7.93
CA ALA A 24 -4.42 14.91 -9.08
C ALA A 24 -4.86 16.37 -9.25
N ARG A 25 -4.62 17.21 -8.25
CA ARG A 25 -4.85 18.66 -8.31
C ARG A 25 -3.85 19.41 -9.19
N TRP A 26 -2.76 18.77 -9.63
CA TRP A 26 -1.73 19.36 -10.50
C TRP A 26 -1.77 18.70 -11.87
N ASP A 27 -1.84 19.49 -12.91
CA ASP A 27 -1.98 19.02 -14.30
C ASP A 27 -0.73 18.35 -14.88
N ASP A 28 0.45 18.57 -14.27
CA ASP A 28 1.74 18.05 -14.76
C ASP A 28 2.21 16.79 -14.04
N VAL A 29 1.34 16.17 -13.24
CA VAL A 29 1.71 15.01 -12.41
C VAL A 29 0.98 13.78 -12.91
N PHE A 30 1.72 12.65 -12.96
CA PHE A 30 1.13 11.33 -13.14
C PHE A 30 0.69 10.79 -11.78
N VAL A 31 -0.58 10.39 -11.67
CA VAL A 31 -1.11 9.78 -10.44
C VAL A 31 -1.57 8.37 -10.74
N VAL A 32 -0.94 7.41 -10.08
CA VAL A 32 -1.28 5.98 -10.19
C VAL A 32 -2.11 5.57 -8.98
N ASN A 33 -3.21 4.87 -9.22
CA ASN A 33 -4.02 4.32 -8.14
C ASN A 33 -4.61 2.96 -8.54
N SER A 34 -5.21 2.24 -7.60
CA SER A 34 -5.64 0.88 -7.82
C SER A 34 -6.85 0.50 -6.97
N PHE A 35 -7.65 -0.42 -7.49
CA PHE A 35 -8.70 -1.11 -6.72
C PHE A 35 -8.15 -2.17 -5.74
N SER A 36 -6.85 -2.46 -5.77
CA SER A 36 -6.27 -3.58 -5.02
C SER A 36 -6.32 -3.42 -3.50
N LYS A 37 -6.21 -2.20 -2.96
CA LYS A 37 -6.01 -2.00 -1.50
C LYS A 37 -7.28 -1.54 -0.81
N TYR A 38 -7.65 -0.28 -0.90
CA TYR A 38 -8.87 0.24 -0.25
C TYR A 38 -10.11 -0.56 -0.64
N PHE A 39 -10.30 -0.86 -1.94
CA PHE A 39 -11.45 -1.57 -2.46
C PHE A 39 -11.38 -3.10 -2.31
N LEU A 40 -10.31 -3.67 -1.76
CA LEU A 40 -10.11 -5.12 -1.57
C LEU A 40 -10.21 -5.96 -2.85
N MET A 41 -9.94 -5.36 -3.99
CA MET A 41 -10.05 -6.00 -5.30
C MET A 41 -8.69 -6.44 -5.86
N THR A 42 -7.80 -6.96 -5.02
CA THR A 42 -6.42 -7.33 -5.41
C THR A 42 -6.39 -8.31 -6.58
N GLY A 43 -7.23 -9.34 -6.55
CA GLY A 43 -7.31 -10.38 -7.59
C GLY A 43 -7.95 -9.92 -8.91
N TRP A 44 -8.66 -8.80 -8.92
CA TRP A 44 -9.35 -8.27 -10.09
C TRP A 44 -8.43 -7.56 -11.10
N ARG A 45 -7.21 -7.23 -10.69
CA ARG A 45 -6.17 -6.63 -11.53
C ARG A 45 -6.63 -5.36 -12.24
N LEU A 46 -7.19 -4.40 -11.49
CA LEU A 46 -7.71 -3.14 -11.99
C LEU A 46 -7.11 -1.95 -11.25
N GLY A 47 -6.78 -0.91 -11.98
CA GLY A 47 -6.31 0.38 -11.47
C GLY A 47 -6.57 1.47 -12.50
N TRP A 48 -6.12 2.68 -12.18
CA TRP A 48 -6.22 3.82 -13.07
C TRP A 48 -4.99 4.71 -12.99
N LEU A 49 -4.77 5.45 -14.06
CA LEU A 49 -3.72 6.44 -14.17
C LEU A 49 -4.37 7.77 -14.59
N LEU A 50 -4.12 8.82 -13.83
CA LEU A 50 -4.31 10.19 -14.28
C LEU A 50 -2.97 10.67 -14.82
N ALA A 51 -3.00 11.31 -15.99
CA ALA A 51 -1.79 11.74 -16.65
C ALA A 51 -1.94 13.11 -17.29
N PRO A 52 -0.84 13.86 -17.42
CA PRO A 52 -0.84 15.11 -18.17
C PRO A 52 -1.36 14.93 -19.60
N ALA A 53 -2.09 15.92 -20.11
CA ALA A 53 -2.72 15.84 -21.43
C ALA A 53 -1.71 15.54 -22.56
N TRP A 54 -0.50 16.06 -22.45
CA TRP A 54 0.57 15.83 -23.45
C TRP A 54 1.01 14.37 -23.55
N ALA A 55 0.84 13.57 -22.48
CA ALA A 55 1.26 12.16 -22.43
C ALA A 55 0.16 11.18 -22.90
N MET A 56 -1.09 11.61 -23.00
CA MET A 56 -2.24 10.72 -23.20
C MET A 56 -2.14 9.88 -24.49
N ALA A 57 -1.78 10.50 -25.61
CA ALA A 57 -1.68 9.78 -26.89
C ALA A 57 -0.63 8.66 -26.88
N ASP A 58 0.50 8.88 -26.21
CA ASP A 58 1.55 7.87 -26.09
C ASP A 58 1.18 6.76 -25.11
N LEU A 59 0.51 7.14 -23.99
CA LEU A 59 -0.01 6.16 -23.02
C LEU A 59 -1.08 5.25 -23.64
N GLU A 60 -2.01 5.78 -24.42
CA GLU A 60 -3.01 5.01 -25.14
C GLU A 60 -2.35 4.02 -26.10
N ARG A 61 -1.35 4.48 -26.87
CA ARG A 61 -0.60 3.62 -27.78
C ARG A 61 0.15 2.51 -27.02
N LEU A 62 0.77 2.82 -25.88
CA LEU A 62 1.43 1.82 -25.04
C LEU A 62 0.42 0.80 -24.51
N ALA A 63 -0.71 1.25 -23.96
CA ALA A 63 -1.76 0.38 -23.45
C ALA A 63 -2.29 -0.58 -24.51
N GLN A 64 -2.61 -0.07 -25.69
CA GLN A 64 -3.09 -0.88 -26.81
C GLN A 64 -2.10 -2.00 -27.21
N ASN A 65 -0.81 -1.76 -27.12
CA ASN A 65 0.20 -2.71 -27.56
C ASN A 65 0.72 -3.63 -26.44
N LEU A 66 0.61 -3.21 -25.17
CA LEU A 66 1.11 -4.01 -24.05
C LEU A 66 0.06 -4.96 -23.46
N PHE A 67 -1.20 -4.54 -23.37
CA PHE A 67 -2.24 -5.34 -22.70
C PHE A 67 -3.67 -5.15 -23.25
N LEU A 68 -3.89 -4.28 -24.22
CA LEU A 68 -5.15 -3.94 -24.90
C LEU A 68 -6.14 -3.21 -23.98
N ALA A 69 -6.65 -3.87 -22.95
CA ALA A 69 -7.61 -3.32 -22.00
C ALA A 69 -7.56 -4.08 -20.67
N ALA A 70 -8.04 -3.44 -19.61
CA ALA A 70 -8.29 -4.12 -18.35
C ALA A 70 -9.41 -5.18 -18.51
N PRO A 71 -9.41 -6.26 -17.68
CA PRO A 71 -10.42 -7.29 -17.77
C PRO A 71 -11.85 -6.72 -17.65
N THR A 72 -12.72 -6.99 -18.62
CA THR A 72 -14.09 -6.47 -18.64
C THR A 72 -14.90 -6.80 -17.37
N PRO A 73 -14.86 -8.04 -16.82
CA PRO A 73 -15.53 -8.32 -15.55
C PRO A 73 -15.06 -7.46 -14.39
N ALA A 74 -13.75 -7.13 -14.34
CA ALA A 74 -13.20 -6.27 -13.30
C ALA A 74 -13.73 -4.83 -13.41
N GLN A 75 -13.88 -4.29 -14.63
CA GLN A 75 -14.45 -2.98 -14.86
C GLN A 75 -15.91 -2.90 -14.40
N HIS A 76 -16.72 -3.91 -14.70
CA HIS A 76 -18.11 -3.98 -14.21
C HIS A 76 -18.18 -4.12 -12.68
N ALA A 77 -17.32 -4.94 -12.08
CA ALA A 77 -17.25 -5.08 -10.62
C ALA A 77 -16.85 -3.76 -9.94
N ALA A 78 -15.97 -2.99 -10.55
CA ALA A 78 -15.53 -1.69 -10.03
C ALA A 78 -16.67 -0.66 -9.96
N LEU A 79 -17.67 -0.73 -10.82
CA LEU A 79 -18.85 0.15 -10.72
C LEU A 79 -19.59 -0.07 -9.39
N ALA A 80 -19.72 -1.32 -8.95
CA ALA A 80 -20.33 -1.65 -7.66
C ALA A 80 -19.48 -1.19 -6.46
N ALA A 81 -18.16 -1.09 -6.62
CA ALA A 81 -17.25 -0.63 -5.57
C ALA A 81 -17.53 0.82 -5.12
N PHE A 82 -18.12 1.64 -5.99
CA PHE A 82 -18.48 3.03 -5.69
C PHE A 82 -19.92 3.18 -5.17
N SER A 83 -20.67 2.10 -4.96
CA SER A 83 -22.00 2.21 -4.38
C SER A 83 -21.91 2.73 -2.94
N PRO A 84 -22.90 3.51 -2.47
CA PRO A 84 -22.88 4.03 -1.09
C PRO A 84 -22.79 2.92 -0.03
N ALA A 85 -23.43 1.77 -0.26
CA ALA A 85 -23.38 0.64 0.65
C ALA A 85 -21.97 0.03 0.72
N THR A 86 -21.30 -0.15 -0.41
CA THR A 86 -19.92 -0.67 -0.45
C THR A 86 -18.96 0.32 0.20
N LEU A 87 -19.07 1.62 -0.09
CA LEU A 87 -18.21 2.65 0.53
C LEU A 87 -18.36 2.67 2.05
N ALA A 88 -19.58 2.55 2.58
CA ALA A 88 -19.82 2.49 4.03
C ALA A 88 -19.15 1.25 4.67
N GLU A 89 -19.17 0.11 4.00
CA GLU A 89 -18.46 -1.09 4.47
C GLU A 89 -16.93 -0.90 4.43
N LEU A 90 -16.40 -0.29 3.37
CA LEU A 90 -14.96 -0.02 3.25
C LEU A 90 -14.47 0.95 4.34
N GLU A 91 -15.24 1.97 4.69
CA GLU A 91 -14.92 2.86 5.81
C GLU A 91 -14.96 2.16 7.17
N THR A 92 -15.87 1.21 7.36
CA THR A 92 -15.87 0.35 8.55
C THR A 92 -14.58 -0.48 8.65
N ARG A 93 -14.14 -1.06 7.55
CA ARG A 93 -12.88 -1.81 7.47
C ARG A 93 -11.65 -0.94 7.70
N LYS A 94 -11.64 0.28 7.15
CA LYS A 94 -10.60 1.28 7.39
C LYS A 94 -10.49 1.61 8.89
N THR A 95 -11.62 1.78 9.57
CA THR A 95 -11.69 2.01 11.02
C THR A 95 -11.10 0.83 11.80
N GLU A 96 -11.40 -0.40 11.41
CA GLU A 96 -10.82 -1.61 12.01
C GLU A 96 -9.30 -1.68 11.80
N LEU A 97 -8.79 -1.38 10.62
CA LEU A 97 -7.34 -1.35 10.35
C LEU A 97 -6.64 -0.30 11.22
N ARG A 98 -7.26 0.86 11.39
CA ARG A 98 -6.77 1.89 12.33
C ARG A 98 -6.68 1.35 13.75
N ALA A 99 -7.74 0.71 14.24
CA ALA A 99 -7.78 0.13 15.58
C ALA A 99 -6.69 -0.94 15.78
N ARG A 100 -6.44 -1.77 14.76
CA ARG A 100 -5.33 -2.75 14.79
C ARG A 100 -3.96 -2.09 14.85
N ARG A 101 -3.72 -1.03 14.09
CA ARG A 101 -2.49 -0.24 14.18
C ARG A 101 -2.30 0.31 15.59
N ASP A 102 -3.34 0.93 16.14
CA ASP A 102 -3.29 1.61 17.43
C ASP A 102 -3.07 0.62 18.59
N PHE A 103 -3.52 -0.63 18.44
CA PHE A 103 -3.23 -1.72 19.35
C PHE A 103 -1.79 -2.27 19.16
N LEU A 104 -1.39 -2.55 17.92
CA LEU A 104 -0.16 -3.28 17.64
C LEU A 104 1.08 -2.42 17.83
N LEU A 105 0.99 -1.12 17.53
CA LEU A 105 2.12 -0.20 17.62
C LEU A 105 2.72 -0.14 19.03
N PRO A 106 1.96 0.19 20.09
CA PRO A 106 2.49 0.16 21.46
C PRO A 106 2.92 -1.24 21.89
N ALA A 107 2.19 -2.29 21.51
CA ALA A 107 2.53 -3.66 21.87
C ALA A 107 3.89 -4.14 21.30
N LEU A 108 4.25 -3.68 20.11
CA LEU A 108 5.57 -3.93 19.53
C LEU A 108 6.66 -3.11 20.25
N HIS A 109 6.39 -1.84 20.56
CA HIS A 109 7.32 -1.02 21.33
C HIS A 109 7.63 -1.61 22.71
N GLU A 110 6.64 -2.08 23.44
CA GLU A 110 6.82 -2.75 24.73
C GLU A 110 7.69 -4.00 24.64
N ARG A 111 7.73 -4.63 23.46
CA ARG A 111 8.57 -5.80 23.18
C ARG A 111 9.93 -5.44 22.58
N GLY A 112 10.31 -4.18 22.54
CA GLY A 112 11.62 -3.73 22.08
C GLY A 112 11.79 -3.54 20.58
N PHE A 113 10.70 -3.65 19.78
CA PHE A 113 10.75 -3.25 18.39
C PHE A 113 10.68 -1.73 18.27
N LEU A 114 11.59 -1.15 17.48
CA LEU A 114 11.54 0.27 17.20
C LEU A 114 10.82 0.51 15.87
N ILE A 115 9.82 1.39 15.89
CA ILE A 115 9.10 1.82 14.68
C ILE A 115 9.39 3.31 14.51
N PRO A 116 10.36 3.66 13.62
CA PRO A 116 10.90 5.02 13.56
C PRO A 116 9.88 6.07 13.12
N THR A 117 8.85 5.64 12.39
CA THR A 117 7.81 6.54 11.89
C THR A 117 6.44 5.96 12.23
N GLN A 118 5.61 6.75 12.92
CA GLN A 118 4.22 6.35 13.15
C GLN A 118 3.45 6.34 11.83
N PRO A 119 2.90 5.20 11.40
CA PRO A 119 2.14 5.12 10.16
C PRO A 119 0.84 5.90 10.25
N GLN A 120 0.61 6.79 9.30
CA GLN A 120 -0.62 7.58 9.21
C GLN A 120 -1.70 6.91 8.37
N GLY A 121 -1.42 5.76 7.78
CA GLY A 121 -2.33 5.02 6.90
C GLY A 121 -1.79 3.64 6.53
N ALA A 122 -2.40 3.04 5.52
CA ALA A 122 -2.13 1.69 5.05
C ALA A 122 -2.34 0.62 6.14
N PHE A 123 -1.71 -0.52 6.05
CA PHE A 123 -1.82 -1.63 7.02
C PHE A 123 -0.45 -2.29 7.28
N TYR A 124 0.61 -1.48 7.31
CA TYR A 124 1.96 -1.95 7.55
C TYR A 124 2.60 -1.21 8.72
N LEU A 125 3.34 -1.98 9.53
CA LEU A 125 4.33 -1.45 10.46
C LEU A 125 5.71 -1.93 9.99
N TYR A 126 6.65 -1.00 9.83
CA TYR A 126 8.03 -1.31 9.48
C TYR A 126 8.89 -1.17 10.73
N ALA A 127 9.26 -2.31 11.30
CA ALA A 127 9.82 -2.41 12.63
C ALA A 127 11.30 -2.81 12.58
N ASP A 128 12.13 -2.11 13.32
CA ASP A 128 13.51 -2.48 13.59
C ASP A 128 13.51 -3.63 14.61
N CYS A 129 14.12 -4.74 14.27
CA CYS A 129 14.19 -5.95 15.08
C CYS A 129 15.59 -6.23 15.68
N GLN A 130 16.52 -5.29 15.64
CA GLN A 130 17.90 -5.49 16.12
C GLN A 130 17.99 -5.89 17.59
N ALA A 131 17.02 -5.50 18.43
CA ALA A 131 16.98 -5.96 19.82
C ALA A 131 16.72 -7.48 19.95
N HIS A 132 16.29 -8.14 18.88
CA HIS A 132 15.91 -9.56 18.88
C HIS A 132 16.83 -10.43 18.00
N ALA A 133 17.33 -9.87 16.90
CA ALA A 133 18.19 -10.59 15.97
C ALA A 133 19.00 -9.64 15.07
N ASP A 134 20.18 -10.11 14.68
CA ASP A 134 21.06 -9.40 13.74
C ASP A 134 20.68 -9.64 12.26
N ASP A 135 19.83 -10.65 12.00
CA ASP A 135 19.35 -11.03 10.68
C ASP A 135 17.82 -11.16 10.65
N SER A 136 17.17 -10.20 10.03
CA SER A 136 15.69 -10.16 9.90
C SER A 136 15.14 -11.33 9.08
N TYR A 137 15.89 -11.87 8.11
CA TYR A 137 15.45 -13.01 7.31
C TYR A 137 15.39 -14.29 8.16
N GLY A 138 16.47 -14.60 8.86
CA GLY A 138 16.50 -15.72 9.78
C GLY A 138 15.46 -15.60 10.90
N PHE A 139 15.27 -14.38 11.41
CA PHE A 139 14.25 -14.11 12.43
C PHE A 139 12.82 -14.28 11.92
N ALA A 140 12.50 -13.75 10.73
CA ALA A 140 11.19 -13.95 10.09
C ALA A 140 10.88 -15.44 9.87
N ARG A 141 11.89 -16.21 9.45
CA ARG A 141 11.76 -17.65 9.29
C ARG A 141 11.52 -18.36 10.63
N ALA A 142 12.26 -18.00 11.68
CA ALA A 142 12.07 -18.57 13.02
C ALA A 142 10.67 -18.24 13.58
N LEU A 143 10.16 -17.03 13.38
CA LEU A 143 8.80 -16.65 13.77
C LEU A 143 7.75 -17.51 13.05
N LEU A 144 7.94 -17.78 11.76
CA LEU A 144 7.04 -18.64 11.00
C LEU A 144 7.08 -20.09 11.51
N GLU A 145 8.26 -20.64 11.67
CA GLU A 145 8.44 -22.06 12.02
C GLU A 145 8.06 -22.37 13.49
N GLN A 146 8.35 -21.45 14.42
CA GLN A 146 8.19 -21.70 15.85
C GLN A 146 6.89 -21.12 16.43
N ALA A 147 6.40 -20.00 15.87
CA ALA A 147 5.23 -19.29 16.38
C ALA A 147 4.06 -19.22 15.40
N GLY A 148 4.23 -19.69 14.16
CA GLY A 148 3.20 -19.59 13.13
C GLY A 148 2.90 -18.14 12.68
N VAL A 149 3.85 -17.22 12.89
CA VAL A 149 3.69 -15.80 12.57
C VAL A 149 4.50 -15.48 11.31
N ALA A 150 3.79 -15.08 10.24
CA ALA A 150 4.39 -14.67 8.98
C ALA A 150 4.62 -13.15 8.97
N VAL A 151 5.88 -12.75 8.80
CA VAL A 151 6.29 -11.35 8.60
C VAL A 151 7.24 -11.28 7.40
N THR A 152 7.40 -10.10 6.80
CA THR A 152 8.28 -9.94 5.63
C THR A 152 9.60 -9.31 6.06
N PRO A 153 10.76 -9.93 5.76
CA PRO A 153 12.06 -9.36 6.08
C PRO A 153 12.39 -8.14 5.21
N GLY A 154 13.21 -7.25 5.73
CA GLY A 154 13.56 -5.99 5.09
C GLY A 154 14.23 -6.12 3.72
N ILE A 155 14.87 -7.25 3.43
CA ILE A 155 15.53 -7.52 2.15
C ILE A 155 14.58 -7.42 0.94
N ASP A 156 13.27 -7.60 1.15
CA ASP A 156 12.26 -7.47 0.11
C ASP A 156 11.99 -6.01 -0.29
N PHE A 157 12.47 -5.02 0.50
CA PHE A 157 12.08 -3.61 0.35
C PHE A 157 13.22 -2.67 0.00
N GLY A 158 14.46 -3.12 0.01
CA GLY A 158 15.59 -2.29 -0.35
C GLY A 158 16.92 -2.78 0.19
N GLN A 159 17.96 -1.95 0.01
CA GLN A 159 19.33 -2.31 0.38
C GLN A 159 19.86 -1.56 1.61
N HIS A 160 19.10 -0.60 2.16
CA HIS A 160 19.52 0.14 3.32
C HIS A 160 19.28 -0.65 4.60
N GLN A 161 20.31 -1.27 5.14
CA GLN A 161 20.29 -2.07 6.37
C GLN A 161 19.11 -3.08 6.43
N PRO A 162 18.85 -3.84 5.36
CA PRO A 162 17.64 -4.68 5.26
C PRO A 162 17.56 -5.74 6.35
N GLN A 163 18.72 -6.19 6.87
CA GLN A 163 18.80 -7.15 7.96
C GLN A 163 18.21 -6.66 9.28
N ARG A 164 17.97 -5.34 9.43
CA ARG A 164 17.43 -4.74 10.65
C ARG A 164 15.91 -4.77 10.74
N TYR A 165 15.23 -4.89 9.61
CA TYR A 165 13.81 -4.54 9.54
C TYR A 165 12.92 -5.71 9.21
N LEU A 166 11.72 -5.69 9.79
CA LEU A 166 10.58 -6.53 9.44
C LEU A 166 9.39 -5.66 9.06
N ARG A 167 8.63 -6.09 8.05
CA ARG A 167 7.31 -5.53 7.78
C ARG A 167 6.25 -6.46 8.38
N VAL A 168 5.46 -5.91 9.29
CA VAL A 168 4.26 -6.51 9.86
C VAL A 168 3.04 -5.96 9.11
N ALA A 169 2.10 -6.82 8.70
CA ALA A 169 0.90 -6.47 7.93
C ALA A 169 -0.38 -6.95 8.62
#